data_aea2256778131962cc4d26921dc5c9a6
#
_entry.id   aea2256778131962cc4d26921dc5c9a6
#
_cell.length_a   1.000
_cell.length_b   1.000
_cell.length_c   1.000
_cell.angle_alpha   90.00
_cell.angle_beta   90.00
_cell.angle_gamma   90.00
#
_symmetry.space_group_name_H-M   'P 1'
#
loop_
_entity.id
_entity.type
_entity.pdbx_description
1 polymer ?
#
loop_
_entity_poly.entity_id
_entity_poly.type
_entity_poly.pdbx_seq_one_letter_code
_entity_poly.pdbx_strand_id
1 'polypeptide(L)'
;MSAALLIADSGPLIALARLQRLSLPSELFGKVWVTETVWDEVTRQPRVDELHALMAAQQVGSFLVVPDHHTALGQHGDSSADARAHLLSDPGLDPGEQSALALALATAATVLIDERRGRACAVAMQLPVLGTLGLLVRARDAGLIERVRPLVDALLASGYFLGQMLVARTLASIGE
;
A
#
# COMPACT_ATOMS: atom_id res chain seq x y z
N MET A 1 2.89 5.17 21.78
CA MET A 1 3.67 4.57 20.66
C MET A 1 3.83 5.65 19.61
N SER A 2 5.03 5.88 19.06
CA SER A 2 5.21 6.86 17.97
C SER A 2 4.40 6.41 16.76
N ALA A 3 3.59 7.31 16.20
CA ALA A 3 2.81 7.02 14.99
C ALA A 3 3.79 6.71 13.84
N ALA A 4 3.71 5.49 13.32
CA ALA A 4 4.50 5.09 12.16
C ALA A 4 3.85 5.62 10.89
N LEU A 5 4.66 6.03 9.91
CA LEU A 5 4.17 6.47 8.60
C LEU A 5 4.03 5.27 7.67
N LEU A 6 2.88 5.18 7.01
CA LEU A 6 2.59 4.22 5.94
C LEU A 6 2.35 4.98 4.65
N ILE A 7 3.00 4.57 3.57
CA ILE A 7 2.73 5.05 2.22
C ILE A 7 1.92 3.97 1.50
N ALA A 8 0.74 4.32 1.01
CA ALA A 8 -0.15 3.36 0.36
C ALA A 8 -0.13 3.52 -1.17
N ASP A 9 0.01 2.39 -1.85
CA ASP A 9 -0.12 2.25 -3.30
C ASP A 9 -1.58 2.01 -3.72
N SER A 10 -1.88 2.13 -5.00
CA SER A 10 -3.22 2.05 -5.60
C SER A 10 -3.91 0.70 -5.36
N GLY A 11 -3.22 -0.41 -5.54
CA GLY A 11 -3.77 -1.75 -5.37
C GLY A 11 -4.41 -1.96 -3.99
N PRO A 12 -3.66 -1.80 -2.88
CA PRO A 12 -4.21 -1.90 -1.53
C PRO A 12 -5.33 -0.92 -1.22
N LEU A 13 -5.28 0.32 -1.73
CA LEU A 13 -6.37 1.28 -1.55
C LEU A 13 -7.67 0.79 -2.18
N ILE A 14 -7.60 0.26 -3.41
CA ILE A 14 -8.75 -0.35 -4.09
C ILE A 14 -9.28 -1.55 -3.30
N ALA A 15 -8.39 -2.43 -2.83
CA ALA A 15 -8.78 -3.58 -2.01
C ALA A 15 -9.54 -3.14 -0.76
N LEU A 16 -9.00 -2.17 -0.03
CA LEU A 16 -9.62 -1.66 1.20
C LEU A 16 -10.93 -0.89 0.93
N ALA A 17 -11.03 -0.18 -0.20
CA ALA A 17 -12.28 0.46 -0.63
C ALA A 17 -13.37 -0.58 -0.88
N ARG A 18 -13.07 -1.68 -1.60
CA ARG A 18 -14.00 -2.81 -1.82
C ARG A 18 -14.47 -3.45 -0.52
N LEU A 19 -13.59 -3.53 0.46
CA LEU A 19 -13.91 -4.07 1.79
C LEU A 19 -14.62 -3.04 2.68
N GLN A 20 -14.70 -1.78 2.30
CA GLN A 20 -15.15 -0.67 3.16
C GLN A 20 -14.33 -0.58 4.46
N ARG A 21 -13.00 -0.74 4.33
CA ARG A 21 -12.04 -0.79 5.45
C ARG A 21 -10.85 0.15 5.28
N LEU A 22 -11.05 1.31 4.62
CA LEU A 22 -10.01 2.32 4.40
C LEU A 22 -9.48 2.98 5.68
N SER A 23 -10.15 2.81 6.81
CA SER A 23 -9.67 3.28 8.12
C SER A 23 -8.58 2.39 8.73
N LEU A 24 -8.53 1.09 8.39
CA LEU A 24 -7.59 0.14 9.00
C LEU A 24 -6.12 0.56 8.96
N PRO A 25 -5.59 1.11 7.83
CA PRO A 25 -4.22 1.58 7.80
C PRO A 25 -3.93 2.67 8.83
N SER A 26 -4.81 3.67 8.96
CA SER A 26 -4.64 4.77 9.93
C SER A 26 -4.83 4.31 11.38
N GLU A 27 -5.72 3.37 11.64
CA GLU A 27 -5.89 2.76 12.96
C GLU A 27 -4.65 1.98 13.41
N LEU A 28 -3.93 1.33 12.46
CA LEU A 28 -2.73 0.55 12.75
C LEU A 28 -1.45 1.39 12.83
N PHE A 29 -1.29 2.37 11.95
CA PHE A 29 -0.05 3.12 11.77
C PHE A 29 -0.13 4.57 12.29
N GLY A 30 -1.32 5.12 12.42
CA GLY A 30 -1.55 6.49 12.83
C GLY A 30 -1.48 7.50 11.68
N LYS A 31 -0.46 7.40 10.79
CA LYS A 31 -0.33 8.28 9.62
C LYS A 31 -0.27 7.47 8.34
N VAL A 32 -1.11 7.85 7.38
CA VAL A 32 -1.14 7.23 6.04
C VAL A 32 -1.05 8.35 5.00
N TRP A 33 -0.10 8.22 4.08
CA TRP A 33 0.04 9.12 2.96
C TRP A 33 -0.17 8.38 1.64
N VAL A 34 -0.77 9.08 0.69
CA VAL A 34 -1.03 8.66 -0.68
C VAL A 34 -0.47 9.74 -1.59
N THR A 35 0.31 9.40 -2.59
CA THR A 35 0.85 10.38 -3.54
C THR A 35 -0.26 10.89 -4.48
N GLU A 36 -0.06 12.06 -5.09
CA GLU A 36 -1.01 12.60 -6.09
C GLU A 36 -1.17 11.63 -7.26
N THR A 37 -0.07 11.02 -7.74
CA THR A 37 -0.13 10.02 -8.82
C THR A 37 -0.99 8.82 -8.44
N VAL A 38 -0.81 8.25 -7.25
CA VAL A 38 -1.65 7.13 -6.76
C VAL A 38 -3.11 7.57 -6.61
N TRP A 39 -3.36 8.78 -6.09
CA TRP A 39 -4.71 9.33 -5.96
C TRP A 39 -5.41 9.47 -7.32
N ASP A 40 -4.70 9.99 -8.32
CA ASP A 40 -5.21 10.12 -9.68
C ASP A 40 -5.50 8.76 -10.32
N GLU A 41 -4.68 7.74 -10.05
CA GLU A 41 -4.93 6.38 -10.54
C GLU A 41 -6.22 5.80 -9.96
N VAL A 42 -6.39 5.82 -8.64
CA VAL A 42 -7.56 5.22 -7.98
C VAL A 42 -8.86 5.99 -8.24
N THR A 43 -8.78 7.27 -8.64
CA THR A 43 -9.95 8.11 -8.93
C THR A 43 -10.23 8.27 -10.43
N ARG A 44 -9.36 7.80 -11.32
CA ARG A 44 -9.53 7.97 -12.78
C ARG A 44 -10.69 7.14 -13.35
N GLN A 45 -10.82 5.88 -12.96
CA GLN A 45 -11.86 4.97 -13.44
C GLN A 45 -12.31 3.98 -12.34
N PRO A 46 -12.71 4.45 -11.16
CA PRO A 46 -13.12 3.58 -10.07
C PRO A 46 -14.53 3.04 -10.31
N ARG A 47 -14.89 1.97 -9.60
CA ARG A 47 -16.31 1.65 -9.40
C ARG A 47 -16.95 2.75 -8.56
N VAL A 48 -18.26 2.94 -8.70
CA VAL A 48 -18.97 4.02 -7.97
C VAL A 48 -18.80 3.89 -6.46
N ASP A 49 -18.92 2.68 -5.95
CA ASP A 49 -18.78 2.38 -4.50
C ASP A 49 -17.34 2.57 -4.02
N GLU A 50 -16.33 2.25 -4.84
CA GLU A 50 -14.91 2.49 -4.55
C GLU A 50 -14.63 3.99 -4.44
N LEU A 51 -15.14 4.78 -5.40
CA LEU A 51 -14.98 6.23 -5.38
C LEU A 51 -15.62 6.86 -4.14
N HIS A 52 -16.87 6.47 -3.80
CA HIS A 52 -17.54 6.97 -2.62
C HIS A 52 -16.77 6.64 -1.34
N ALA A 53 -16.26 5.40 -1.23
CA ALA A 53 -15.46 4.99 -0.08
C ALA A 53 -14.14 5.78 0.04
N LEU A 54 -13.44 5.98 -1.09
CA LEU A 54 -12.19 6.75 -1.14
C LEU A 54 -12.40 8.21 -0.75
N MET A 55 -13.41 8.87 -1.32
CA MET A 55 -13.73 10.27 -1.01
C MET A 55 -14.14 10.44 0.45
N ALA A 56 -14.98 9.54 0.99
CA ALA A 56 -15.38 9.57 2.39
C ALA A 56 -14.18 9.39 3.33
N ALA A 57 -13.29 8.43 3.03
CA ALA A 57 -12.10 8.16 3.83
C ALA A 57 -11.12 9.34 3.82
N GLN A 58 -10.94 10.01 2.68
CA GLN A 58 -10.14 11.22 2.56
C GLN A 58 -10.73 12.37 3.41
N GLN A 59 -12.04 12.58 3.33
CA GLN A 59 -12.73 13.65 4.09
C GLN A 59 -12.59 13.49 5.61
N VAL A 60 -12.63 12.25 6.11
CA VAL A 60 -12.44 11.98 7.55
C VAL A 60 -10.98 11.84 7.96
N GLY A 61 -10.04 12.05 7.05
CA GLY A 61 -8.60 12.03 7.34
C GLY A 61 -8.00 10.64 7.56
N SER A 62 -8.62 9.58 6.99
CA SER A 62 -8.04 8.23 7.03
C SER A 62 -6.69 8.15 6.33
N PHE A 63 -6.43 9.04 5.39
CA PHE A 63 -5.14 9.27 4.74
C PHE A 63 -5.04 10.71 4.22
N LEU A 64 -3.82 11.16 3.97
CA LEU A 64 -3.54 12.44 3.32
C LEU A 64 -3.01 12.21 1.91
N VAL A 65 -3.56 12.93 0.94
CA VAL A 65 -2.95 13.04 -0.39
C VAL A 65 -1.84 14.09 -0.32
N VAL A 66 -0.65 13.69 -0.72
CA VAL A 66 0.56 14.52 -0.67
C VAL A 66 1.18 14.62 -2.06
N PRO A 67 1.88 15.72 -2.38
CA PRO A 67 2.60 15.85 -3.64
C PRO A 67 3.59 14.71 -3.86
N ASP A 68 3.77 14.35 -5.14
CA ASP A 68 4.78 13.37 -5.52
C ASP A 68 6.17 13.84 -5.11
N HIS A 69 6.93 12.95 -4.50
CA HIS A 69 8.30 13.23 -4.17
C HIS A 69 9.19 12.96 -5.37
N HIS A 70 9.54 14.01 -6.10
CA HIS A 70 10.56 13.94 -7.15
C HIS A 70 11.92 13.89 -6.46
N THR A 71 12.42 12.68 -6.24
CA THR A 71 13.81 12.50 -5.80
C THR A 71 14.68 13.07 -6.90
N ALA A 72 15.35 14.20 -6.64
CA ALA A 72 16.54 14.60 -7.39
C ALA A 72 17.62 13.54 -7.06
N LEU A 73 17.47 12.37 -7.66
CA LEU A 73 18.42 11.27 -7.57
C LEU A 73 19.63 11.68 -8.39
N GLY A 74 20.67 12.16 -7.76
CA GLY A 74 21.91 12.37 -8.46
C GLY A 74 22.67 13.65 -8.19
N GLN A 75 22.83 14.05 -6.94
CA GLN A 75 23.83 15.07 -6.64
C GLN A 75 24.74 14.65 -5.50
N HIS A 76 25.33 13.48 -5.54
CA HIS A 76 26.61 13.20 -4.84
C HIS A 76 26.91 11.72 -5.00
N GLY A 77 27.99 11.36 -5.67
CA GLY A 77 28.60 10.07 -5.93
C GLY A 77 28.51 8.95 -4.89
N ASP A 78 27.35 8.74 -4.29
CA ASP A 78 27.03 7.61 -3.44
C ASP A 78 26.43 6.50 -4.31
N SER A 79 27.21 5.45 -4.54
CA SER A 79 26.81 4.29 -5.33
C SER A 79 25.50 3.65 -4.86
N SER A 80 25.10 3.86 -3.59
CA SER A 80 23.85 3.38 -3.04
C SER A 80 22.65 4.21 -3.49
N ALA A 81 22.82 5.52 -3.65
CA ALA A 81 21.79 6.41 -4.19
C ALA A 81 21.52 6.13 -5.67
N ASP A 82 22.58 5.91 -6.46
CA ASP A 82 22.49 5.56 -7.89
C ASP A 82 21.78 4.21 -8.08
N ALA A 83 22.07 3.20 -7.25
CA ALA A 83 21.41 1.90 -7.29
C ALA A 83 19.91 2.01 -6.97
N ARG A 84 19.52 2.84 -5.99
CA ARG A 84 18.12 3.08 -5.64
C ARG A 84 17.38 3.86 -6.73
N ALA A 85 18.05 4.84 -7.35
CA ALA A 85 17.56 5.55 -8.52
C ALA A 85 17.24 4.61 -9.68
N HIS A 86 18.14 3.69 -9.94
CA HIS A 86 17.97 2.69 -10.99
C HIS A 86 16.76 1.77 -10.71
N LEU A 87 16.56 1.35 -9.45
CA LEU A 87 15.40 0.56 -9.07
C LEU A 87 14.07 1.31 -9.27
N LEU A 88 14.03 2.61 -8.94
CA LEU A 88 12.85 3.45 -9.17
C LEU A 88 12.56 3.67 -10.67
N SER A 89 13.59 3.61 -11.52
CA SER A 89 13.46 3.75 -12.98
C SER A 89 13.14 2.42 -13.67
N ASP A 90 12.82 1.36 -12.94
CA ASP A 90 12.44 0.07 -13.52
C ASP A 90 11.18 0.23 -14.39
N PRO A 91 11.25 -0.05 -15.72
CA PRO A 91 10.12 0.11 -16.63
C PRO A 91 8.94 -0.82 -16.36
N GLY A 92 9.11 -1.75 -15.45
CA GLY A 92 8.02 -2.64 -15.01
C GLY A 92 7.27 -2.16 -13.78
N LEU A 93 7.66 -1.03 -13.19
CA LEU A 93 6.86 -0.32 -12.20
C LEU A 93 5.91 0.64 -12.92
N ASP A 94 4.68 0.69 -12.46
CA ASP A 94 3.77 1.75 -12.91
C ASP A 94 4.06 3.10 -12.22
N PRO A 95 3.49 4.21 -12.70
CA PRO A 95 3.75 5.53 -12.11
C PRO A 95 3.34 5.62 -10.63
N GLY A 96 2.26 4.99 -10.20
CA GLY A 96 1.80 4.95 -8.81
C GLY A 96 2.81 4.24 -7.92
N GLU A 97 3.26 3.04 -8.32
CA GLU A 97 4.30 2.29 -7.61
C GLU A 97 5.61 3.10 -7.49
N GLN A 98 6.04 3.75 -8.58
CA GLN A 98 7.25 4.58 -8.58
C GLN A 98 7.12 5.73 -7.59
N SER A 99 5.99 6.45 -7.59
CA SER A 99 5.76 7.60 -6.71
C SER A 99 5.68 7.18 -5.25
N ALA A 100 4.97 6.07 -4.95
CA ALA A 100 4.84 5.53 -3.60
C ALA A 100 6.21 5.06 -3.04
N LEU A 101 7.00 4.36 -3.86
CA LEU A 101 8.35 3.90 -3.47
C LEU A 101 9.31 5.07 -3.26
N ALA A 102 9.27 6.10 -4.13
CA ALA A 102 10.09 7.29 -3.99
C ALA A 102 9.79 8.04 -2.67
N LEU A 103 8.51 8.22 -2.36
CA LEU A 103 8.08 8.86 -1.13
C LEU A 103 8.45 8.02 0.11
N ALA A 104 8.26 6.69 0.06
CA ALA A 104 8.63 5.79 1.14
C ALA A 104 10.15 5.82 1.40
N LEU A 105 10.95 5.88 0.34
CA LEU A 105 12.41 6.01 0.45
C LEU A 105 12.82 7.33 1.09
N ALA A 106 12.22 8.45 0.68
CA ALA A 106 12.53 9.76 1.22
C ALA A 106 12.15 9.93 2.68
N THR A 107 11.12 9.21 3.14
CA THR A 107 10.58 9.32 4.51
C THR A 107 10.96 8.15 5.42
N ALA A 108 11.70 7.16 4.90
CA ALA A 108 11.98 5.89 5.58
C ALA A 108 10.72 5.19 6.11
N ALA A 109 9.60 5.33 5.37
CA ALA A 109 8.30 4.81 5.76
C ALA A 109 8.10 3.36 5.32
N THR A 110 7.11 2.68 5.94
CA THR A 110 6.60 1.40 5.43
C THR A 110 5.79 1.66 4.16
N VAL A 111 5.99 0.84 3.12
CA VAL A 111 5.16 0.89 1.92
C VAL A 111 4.12 -0.24 1.94
N LEU A 112 2.86 0.11 1.68
CA LEU A 112 1.75 -0.81 1.51
C LEU A 112 1.55 -1.04 0.01
N ILE A 113 1.96 -2.22 -0.49
CA ILE A 113 2.01 -2.53 -1.92
C ILE A 113 1.79 -4.03 -2.14
N ASP A 114 0.94 -4.38 -3.09
CA ASP A 114 0.58 -5.78 -3.38
C ASP A 114 1.32 -6.34 -4.59
N GLU A 115 1.61 -5.50 -5.59
CA GLU A 115 2.22 -5.96 -6.83
C GLU A 115 3.62 -6.55 -6.59
N ARG A 116 3.86 -7.71 -7.19
CA ARG A 116 5.09 -8.49 -6.97
C ARG A 116 6.35 -7.69 -7.30
N ARG A 117 6.31 -6.90 -8.38
CA ARG A 117 7.47 -6.14 -8.84
C ARG A 117 7.77 -4.97 -7.92
N GLY A 118 6.76 -4.19 -7.57
CA GLY A 118 6.90 -3.11 -6.59
C GLY A 118 7.42 -3.60 -5.24
N ARG A 119 6.92 -4.74 -4.76
CA ARG A 119 7.43 -5.39 -3.54
C ARG A 119 8.90 -5.80 -3.65
N ALA A 120 9.32 -6.37 -4.80
CA ALA A 120 10.71 -6.75 -5.03
C ALA A 120 11.63 -5.52 -5.04
N CYS A 121 11.23 -4.43 -5.68
CA CYS A 121 11.95 -3.17 -5.67
C CYS A 121 12.05 -2.58 -4.26
N ALA A 122 10.95 -2.55 -3.49
CA ALA A 122 10.95 -2.07 -2.12
C ALA A 122 11.93 -2.85 -1.22
N VAL A 123 11.94 -4.18 -1.32
CA VAL A 123 12.88 -5.05 -0.60
C VAL A 123 14.33 -4.76 -1.01
N ALA A 124 14.61 -4.60 -2.32
CA ALA A 124 15.93 -4.26 -2.81
C ALA A 124 16.42 -2.87 -2.31
N MET A 125 15.49 -1.95 -2.10
CA MET A 125 15.74 -0.64 -1.48
C MET A 125 15.84 -0.69 0.05
N GLN A 126 15.65 -1.86 0.67
CA GLN A 126 15.62 -2.05 2.12
C GLN A 126 14.45 -1.31 2.82
N LEU A 127 13.36 -1.08 2.11
CA LEU A 127 12.16 -0.50 2.69
C LEU A 127 11.32 -1.56 3.42
N PRO A 128 10.71 -1.22 4.56
CA PRO A 128 9.70 -2.07 5.17
C PRO A 128 8.48 -2.20 4.25
N VAL A 129 8.08 -3.44 3.93
CA VAL A 129 7.00 -3.74 2.98
C VAL A 129 5.86 -4.46 3.66
N LEU A 130 4.64 -4.04 3.36
CA LEU A 130 3.40 -4.68 3.77
C LEU A 130 2.51 -4.88 2.54
N GLY A 131 1.76 -5.98 2.49
CA GLY A 131 0.69 -6.17 1.50
C GLY A 131 -0.66 -6.17 2.19
N THR A 132 -1.73 -6.14 1.41
CA THR A 132 -3.12 -6.15 1.91
C THR A 132 -3.38 -7.33 2.86
N LEU A 133 -2.96 -8.55 2.51
CA LEU A 133 -3.11 -9.70 3.42
C LEU A 133 -2.38 -9.50 4.76
N GLY A 134 -1.15 -8.99 4.72
CA GLY A 134 -0.38 -8.70 5.93
C GLY A 134 -1.01 -7.59 6.78
N LEU A 135 -1.63 -6.60 6.15
CA LEU A 135 -2.39 -5.55 6.83
C LEU A 135 -3.61 -6.14 7.55
N LEU A 136 -4.38 -7.01 6.88
CA LEU A 136 -5.54 -7.68 7.47
C LEU A 136 -5.15 -8.57 8.66
N VAL A 137 -4.04 -9.30 8.56
CA VAL A 137 -3.52 -10.09 9.70
C VAL A 137 -3.17 -9.18 10.87
N ARG A 138 -2.45 -8.07 10.64
CA ARG A 138 -2.14 -7.11 11.70
C ARG A 138 -3.39 -6.48 12.31
N ALA A 139 -4.41 -6.20 11.50
CA ALA A 139 -5.69 -5.66 11.98
C ALA A 139 -6.42 -6.65 12.89
N ARG A 140 -6.38 -7.95 12.57
CA ARG A 140 -6.91 -9.00 13.43
C ARG A 140 -6.12 -9.10 14.74
N ASP A 141 -4.81 -9.13 14.66
CA ASP A 141 -3.96 -9.24 15.85
C ASP A 141 -4.08 -8.02 16.77
N ALA A 142 -4.43 -6.86 16.21
CA ALA A 142 -4.76 -5.64 16.96
C ALA A 142 -6.23 -5.60 17.47
N GLY A 143 -7.06 -6.60 17.15
CA GLY A 143 -8.47 -6.63 17.53
C GLY A 143 -9.39 -5.70 16.75
N LEU A 144 -8.92 -5.12 15.63
CA LEU A 144 -9.71 -4.23 14.77
C LEU A 144 -10.68 -4.99 13.87
N ILE A 145 -10.38 -6.24 13.57
CA ILE A 145 -11.27 -7.17 12.87
C ILE A 145 -11.25 -8.52 13.60
N GLU A 146 -12.33 -9.26 13.51
CA GLU A 146 -12.46 -10.54 14.17
C GLU A 146 -11.72 -11.66 13.42
N ARG A 147 -11.90 -11.73 12.09
CA ARG A 147 -11.36 -12.79 11.23
C ARG A 147 -10.89 -12.21 9.89
N VAL A 148 -9.82 -12.81 9.35
CA VAL A 148 -9.25 -12.43 8.05
C VAL A 148 -9.97 -13.10 6.89
N ARG A 149 -10.33 -14.39 7.04
CA ARG A 149 -10.94 -15.20 5.97
C ARG A 149 -12.15 -14.53 5.29
N PRO A 150 -13.17 -14.02 6.01
CA PRO A 150 -14.34 -13.41 5.35
C PRO A 150 -13.96 -12.21 4.46
N LEU A 151 -12.95 -11.43 4.85
CA LEU A 151 -12.49 -10.28 4.07
C LEU A 151 -11.71 -10.73 2.83
N VAL A 152 -10.90 -11.78 2.95
CA VAL A 152 -10.22 -12.39 1.80
C VAL A 152 -11.21 -12.96 0.81
N ASP A 153 -12.22 -13.70 1.27
CA ASP A 153 -13.26 -14.27 0.42
C ASP A 153 -14.05 -13.16 -0.31
N ALA A 154 -14.36 -12.05 0.37
CA ALA A 154 -15.00 -10.89 -0.22
C ALA A 154 -14.11 -10.22 -1.30
N LEU A 155 -12.81 -10.10 -1.08
CA LEU A 155 -11.87 -9.58 -2.08
C LEU A 155 -11.85 -10.46 -3.33
N LEU A 156 -11.71 -11.77 -3.15
CA LEU A 156 -11.70 -12.73 -4.26
C LEU A 156 -13.02 -12.68 -5.05
N ALA A 157 -14.16 -12.64 -4.34
CA ALA A 157 -15.47 -12.50 -4.96
C ALA A 157 -15.65 -11.18 -5.73
N SER A 158 -14.97 -10.10 -5.31
CA SER A 158 -14.98 -8.80 -6.01
C SER A 158 -14.12 -8.79 -7.28
N GLY A 159 -13.39 -9.89 -7.55
CA GLY A 159 -12.43 -9.97 -8.65
C GLY A 159 -11.07 -9.35 -8.34
N TYR A 160 -10.77 -9.07 -7.08
CA TYR A 160 -9.41 -8.66 -6.68
C TYR A 160 -8.48 -9.87 -6.71
N PHE A 161 -7.32 -9.71 -7.33
CA PHE A 161 -6.37 -10.81 -7.47
C PHE A 161 -5.52 -10.97 -6.20
N LEU A 162 -5.62 -12.14 -5.59
CA LEU A 162 -4.72 -12.58 -4.52
C LEU A 162 -4.16 -13.96 -4.90
N GLY A 163 -2.87 -14.14 -4.80
CA GLY A 163 -2.23 -15.43 -5.09
C GLY A 163 -2.76 -16.53 -4.16
N GLN A 164 -3.36 -17.59 -4.72
CA GLN A 164 -3.98 -18.67 -3.95
C GLN A 164 -3.04 -19.31 -2.90
N MET A 165 -1.80 -19.56 -3.28
CA MET A 165 -0.79 -20.10 -2.36
C MET A 165 -0.46 -19.15 -1.21
N LEU A 166 -0.43 -17.83 -1.48
CA LEU A 166 -0.20 -16.82 -0.45
C LEU A 166 -1.38 -16.78 0.52
N VAL A 167 -2.61 -16.76 0.00
CA VAL A 167 -3.84 -16.79 0.80
C VAL A 167 -3.86 -18.03 1.70
N ALA A 168 -3.68 -19.22 1.12
CA ALA A 168 -3.72 -20.47 1.89
C ALA A 168 -2.66 -20.50 3.01
N ARG A 169 -1.42 -20.10 2.71
CA ARG A 169 -0.34 -20.04 3.71
C ARG A 169 -0.62 -19.02 4.80
N THR A 170 -1.13 -17.85 4.43
CA THR A 170 -1.44 -16.78 5.40
C THR A 170 -2.55 -17.22 6.34
N LEU A 171 -3.67 -17.73 5.80
CA LEU A 171 -4.80 -18.19 6.63
C LEU A 171 -4.39 -19.38 7.53
N ALA A 172 -3.64 -20.35 7.01
CA ALA A 172 -3.13 -21.46 7.82
C ALA A 172 -2.21 -20.98 8.96
N SER A 173 -1.35 -19.98 8.70
CA SER A 173 -0.43 -19.44 9.72
C SER A 173 -1.12 -18.76 10.90
N ILE A 174 -2.37 -18.34 10.71
CA ILE A 174 -3.19 -17.66 11.74
C ILE A 174 -4.34 -18.53 12.27
N GLY A 175 -4.40 -19.79 11.85
CA GLY A 175 -5.44 -20.75 12.30
C GLY A 175 -6.81 -20.54 11.66
N GLU A 176 -6.84 -19.96 10.47
CA GLU A 176 -8.05 -19.79 9.62
C GLU A 176 -7.91 -20.58 8.27
#